data_b3452f29d43fcd2e1d1b45d7ffe0e910
#
_entry.id   b3452f29d43fcd2e1d1b45d7ffe0e910
#
_cell.length_a   1.000
_cell.length_b   1.000
_cell.length_c   1.000
_cell.angle_alpha   90.00
_cell.angle_beta   90.00
_cell.angle_gamma   90.00
#
_symmetry.space_group_name_H-M   'P 1'
#
loop_
_entity.id
_entity.type
_entity.pdbx_description
1 polymer ?
#
loop_
_entity_poly.entity_id
_entity_poly.type
_entity_poly.pdbx_seq_one_letter_code
_entity_poly.pdbx_strand_id
1 'polypeptide(L)'
;PMVRHGDDQWFDIVKWTLFAMINAEELGITQKNVDTMLKSDKPEMKRVLGTDGNLGEQLGLTKDWVVRIVKAVGNYGETFERNVGTGSPLGIARGVNNLWNKGGIQYAPPIR
;
A
#
# COMPACT_ATOMS: atom_id res chain seq x y z
N PRO A 1 1.06 1.84 -13.12
CA PRO A 1 0.54 0.55 -13.58
C PRO A 1 -0.41 0.70 -14.76
N MET A 2 -0.49 -0.33 -15.59
CA MET A 2 -1.40 -0.35 -16.74
C MET A 2 -2.21 -1.63 -16.72
N VAL A 3 -3.48 -1.52 -17.10
CA VAL A 3 -4.37 -2.67 -17.21
C VAL A 3 -5.09 -2.65 -18.55
N ARG A 4 -5.69 -3.80 -18.93
CA ARG A 4 -6.46 -3.90 -20.16
C ARG A 4 -7.68 -2.99 -20.08
N HIS A 5 -7.97 -2.29 -21.18
CA HIS A 5 -9.17 -1.48 -21.28
C HIS A 5 -10.43 -2.34 -21.20
N GLY A 6 -11.41 -1.89 -20.41
CA GLY A 6 -12.71 -2.59 -20.26
C GLY A 6 -12.76 -3.61 -19.12
N ASP A 7 -11.65 -3.89 -18.43
CA ASP A 7 -11.65 -4.77 -17.25
C ASP A 7 -11.68 -3.90 -15.98
N ASP A 8 -12.88 -3.42 -15.64
CA ASP A 8 -13.04 -2.44 -14.56
C ASP A 8 -12.78 -3.04 -13.19
N GLN A 9 -13.15 -4.29 -12.95
CA GLN A 9 -12.87 -4.95 -11.67
C GLN A 9 -11.38 -5.11 -11.45
N TRP A 10 -10.65 -5.56 -12.46
CA TRP A 10 -9.19 -5.69 -12.36
C TRP A 10 -8.52 -4.33 -12.21
N PHE A 11 -9.01 -3.33 -12.93
CA PHE A 11 -8.54 -1.96 -12.80
C PHE A 11 -8.66 -1.46 -11.36
N ASP A 12 -9.81 -1.68 -10.73
CA ASP A 12 -10.04 -1.27 -9.34
C ASP A 12 -9.10 -2.00 -8.38
N ILE A 13 -8.87 -3.29 -8.57
CA ILE A 13 -7.95 -4.06 -7.73
C ILE A 13 -6.53 -3.51 -7.84
N VAL A 14 -6.04 -3.28 -9.06
CA VAL A 14 -4.68 -2.74 -9.28
C VAL A 14 -4.55 -1.34 -8.71
N LYS A 15 -5.53 -0.48 -8.94
CA LYS A 15 -5.55 0.89 -8.42
C LYS A 15 -5.49 0.91 -6.90
N TRP A 16 -6.38 0.16 -6.24
CA TRP A 16 -6.43 0.14 -4.79
C TRP A 16 -5.25 -0.60 -4.16
N THR A 17 -4.62 -1.53 -4.86
CA THR A 17 -3.38 -2.14 -4.41
C THR A 17 -2.27 -1.10 -4.29
N LEU A 18 -2.11 -0.25 -5.31
CA LEU A 18 -1.15 0.84 -5.26
C LEU A 18 -1.48 1.81 -4.12
N PHE A 19 -2.74 2.22 -4.00
CA PHE A 19 -3.17 3.12 -2.94
C PHE A 19 -2.94 2.51 -1.55
N ALA A 20 -3.20 1.22 -1.39
CA ALA A 20 -2.97 0.52 -0.12
C ALA A 20 -1.49 0.53 0.25
N MET A 21 -0.60 0.33 -0.70
CA MET A 21 0.84 0.35 -0.45
C MET A 21 1.33 1.75 -0.06
N ILE A 22 0.79 2.79 -0.67
CA ILE A 22 1.11 4.19 -0.32
C ILE A 22 0.55 4.52 1.07
N ASN A 23 -0.69 4.16 1.35
CA ASN A 23 -1.28 4.34 2.68
C ASN A 23 -0.50 3.61 3.76
N ALA A 24 -0.06 2.39 3.49
CA ALA A 24 0.75 1.62 4.44
C ALA A 24 2.07 2.34 4.76
N GLU A 25 2.74 2.90 3.76
CA GLU A 25 3.96 3.68 4.00
C GLU A 25 3.67 4.91 4.86
N GLU A 26 2.61 5.66 4.54
CA GLU A 26 2.25 6.87 5.29
C GLU A 26 1.95 6.57 6.76
N LEU A 27 1.33 5.43 7.03
CA LEU A 27 0.99 5.00 8.39
C LEU A 27 2.13 4.25 9.09
N GLY A 28 3.27 4.07 8.44
CA GLY A 28 4.41 3.37 9.01
C GLY A 28 4.25 1.86 9.09
N ILE A 29 3.37 1.28 8.29
CA ILE A 29 3.17 -0.17 8.23
C ILE A 29 4.23 -0.76 7.29
N THR A 30 5.01 -1.71 7.80
CA THR A 30 6.10 -2.34 7.06
C THR A 30 5.89 -3.86 7.00
N GLN A 31 6.66 -4.52 6.15
CA GLN A 31 6.65 -5.98 6.09
C GLN A 31 6.96 -6.62 7.45
N LYS A 32 7.83 -6.00 8.23
CA LYS A 32 8.24 -6.52 9.54
C LYS A 32 7.20 -6.28 10.64
N ASN A 33 6.44 -5.17 10.59
CA ASN A 33 5.57 -4.78 11.70
C ASN A 33 4.09 -4.96 11.43
N VAL A 34 3.70 -5.44 10.26
CA VAL A 34 2.28 -5.53 9.87
C VAL A 34 1.47 -6.37 10.86
N ASP A 35 2.02 -7.45 11.38
CA ASP A 35 1.33 -8.29 12.37
C ASP A 35 1.15 -7.57 13.70
N THR A 36 2.12 -6.77 14.11
CA THR A 36 2.03 -5.94 15.32
C THR A 36 0.99 -4.83 15.12
N MET A 37 0.95 -4.23 13.94
CA MET A 37 0.00 -3.15 13.63
C MET A 37 -1.46 -3.63 13.58
N LEU A 38 -1.70 -4.92 13.32
CA LEU A 38 -3.03 -5.51 13.42
C LEU A 38 -3.67 -5.35 14.79
N LYS A 39 -2.87 -5.19 15.83
CA LYS A 39 -3.33 -5.00 17.22
C LYS A 39 -3.56 -3.53 17.59
N SER A 40 -3.34 -2.60 16.65
CA SER A 40 -3.49 -1.18 16.92
C SER A 40 -4.95 -0.80 17.12
N ASP A 41 -5.20 0.12 18.06
CA ASP A 41 -6.53 0.68 18.31
C ASP A 41 -6.85 1.89 17.42
N LYS A 42 -5.90 2.35 16.63
CA LYS A 42 -6.09 3.52 15.76
C LYS A 42 -7.08 3.21 14.65
N PRO A 43 -8.14 4.03 14.46
CA PRO A 43 -9.15 3.77 13.42
C PRO A 43 -8.57 3.65 12.01
N GLU A 44 -7.58 4.46 11.69
CA GLU A 44 -6.92 4.44 10.37
C GLU A 44 -6.23 3.10 10.12
N MET A 45 -5.53 2.58 11.12
CA MET A 45 -4.88 1.27 11.04
C MET A 45 -5.90 0.16 10.84
N LYS A 46 -6.99 0.20 11.60
CA LYS A 46 -8.07 -0.80 11.49
C LYS A 46 -8.68 -0.81 10.10
N ARG A 47 -8.91 0.35 9.53
CA ARG A 47 -9.50 0.45 8.18
C ARG A 47 -8.54 -0.07 7.11
N VAL A 48 -7.27 0.30 7.18
CA VAL A 48 -6.28 -0.15 6.19
C VAL A 48 -6.04 -1.64 6.30
N LEU A 49 -5.91 -2.17 7.51
CA LEU A 49 -5.59 -3.59 7.73
C LEU A 49 -6.81 -4.52 7.68
N GLY A 50 -8.01 -3.97 7.48
CA GLY A 50 -9.21 -4.77 7.26
C GLY A 50 -9.90 -5.26 8.53
N THR A 51 -9.48 -4.82 9.71
CA THR A 51 -10.17 -5.15 10.96
C THR A 51 -11.46 -4.33 11.11
N ASP A 52 -11.60 -3.27 10.34
CA ASP A 52 -12.80 -2.46 10.24
C ASP A 52 -13.02 -2.11 8.76
N GLY A 53 -14.28 -1.92 8.35
CA GLY A 53 -14.63 -1.64 6.97
C GLY A 53 -14.73 -2.88 6.09
N ASN A 54 -15.07 -2.68 4.82
CA ASN A 54 -15.36 -3.78 3.89
C ASN A 54 -14.84 -3.55 2.46
N LEU A 55 -13.83 -2.70 2.29
CA LEU A 55 -13.31 -2.41 0.94
C LEU A 55 -12.81 -3.67 0.24
N GLY A 56 -12.15 -4.57 0.95
CA GLY A 56 -11.68 -5.83 0.38
C GLY A 56 -12.83 -6.62 -0.24
N GLU A 57 -13.93 -6.77 0.49
CA GLU A 57 -15.11 -7.48 0.00
C GLU A 57 -15.73 -6.78 -1.21
N GLN A 58 -15.78 -5.46 -1.22
CA GLN A 58 -16.28 -4.68 -2.36
C GLN A 58 -15.42 -4.89 -3.62
N LEU A 59 -14.13 -5.15 -3.46
CA LEU A 59 -13.21 -5.45 -4.56
C LEU A 59 -13.25 -6.93 -4.97
N GLY A 60 -14.00 -7.77 -4.27
CA GLY A 60 -13.98 -9.21 -4.49
C GLY A 60 -12.77 -9.91 -3.86
N LEU A 61 -12.16 -9.28 -2.87
CA LEU A 61 -10.99 -9.80 -2.15
C LEU A 61 -11.33 -10.17 -0.72
N THR A 62 -10.39 -10.75 0.00
CA THR A 62 -10.56 -11.03 1.43
C THR A 62 -10.39 -9.76 2.27
N LYS A 63 -10.89 -9.76 3.52
CA LYS A 63 -10.75 -8.60 4.41
C LYS A 63 -9.30 -8.23 4.67
N ASP A 64 -8.42 -9.20 4.72
CA ASP A 64 -6.99 -9.04 5.03
C ASP A 64 -6.12 -8.80 3.78
N TRP A 65 -6.72 -8.33 2.70
CA TRP A 65 -6.00 -8.16 1.43
C TRP A 65 -4.79 -7.24 1.55
N VAL A 66 -4.87 -6.14 2.30
CA VAL A 66 -3.73 -5.24 2.51
C VAL A 66 -2.64 -5.92 3.34
N VAL A 67 -3.03 -6.67 4.38
CA VAL A 67 -2.08 -7.43 5.18
C VAL A 67 -1.30 -8.41 4.30
N ARG A 68 -1.98 -9.09 3.40
CA ARG A 68 -1.34 -10.03 2.45
C ARG A 68 -0.36 -9.33 1.54
N ILE A 69 -0.72 -8.16 1.00
CA ILE A 69 0.16 -7.37 0.15
C ILE A 69 1.43 -6.99 0.92
N VAL A 70 1.26 -6.39 2.10
CA VAL A 70 2.40 -5.89 2.89
C VAL A 70 3.30 -7.04 3.35
N LYS A 71 2.73 -8.17 3.73
CA LYS A 71 3.52 -9.36 4.08
C LYS A 71 4.33 -9.88 2.89
N ALA A 72 3.75 -9.85 1.70
CA ALA A 72 4.39 -10.38 0.51
C ALA A 72 5.49 -9.45 -0.04
N VAL A 73 5.24 -8.16 -0.12
CA VAL A 73 6.12 -7.21 -0.82
C VAL A 73 6.47 -5.95 -0.03
N GLY A 74 5.84 -5.71 1.12
CA GLY A 74 6.05 -4.49 1.89
C GLY A 74 5.18 -3.34 1.40
N ASN A 75 5.42 -2.14 1.93
CA ASN A 75 4.75 -0.92 1.49
C ASN A 75 5.41 -0.36 0.21
N TYR A 76 4.91 0.78 -0.27
CA TYR A 76 5.43 1.39 -1.50
C TYR A 76 6.92 1.73 -1.39
N GLY A 77 7.34 2.34 -0.29
CA GLY A 77 8.75 2.72 -0.10
C GLY A 77 9.68 1.51 -0.07
N GLU A 78 9.29 0.44 0.61
CA GLU A 78 10.07 -0.80 0.65
C GLU A 78 10.22 -1.41 -0.75
N THR A 79 9.14 -1.41 -1.53
CA THR A 79 9.15 -1.91 -2.90
C THR A 79 10.05 -1.05 -3.80
N PHE A 80 9.96 0.28 -3.67
CA PHE A 80 10.83 1.19 -4.41
C PHE A 80 12.30 0.95 -4.09
N GLU A 81 12.66 0.92 -2.81
CA GLU A 81 14.05 0.75 -2.39
C GLU A 81 14.64 -0.57 -2.86
N ARG A 82 13.86 -1.64 -2.80
CA ARG A 82 14.32 -2.97 -3.22
C ARG A 82 14.52 -3.08 -4.73
N ASN A 83 13.64 -2.46 -5.52
CA ASN A 83 13.63 -2.67 -6.97
C ASN A 83 14.44 -1.63 -7.75
N VAL A 84 14.44 -0.38 -7.33
CA VAL A 84 15.13 0.70 -8.06
C VAL A 84 15.92 1.64 -7.15
N GLY A 85 15.78 1.54 -5.85
CA GLY A 85 16.42 2.41 -4.88
C GLY A 85 17.78 1.93 -4.40
N THR A 86 18.10 2.29 -3.15
CA THR A 86 19.41 2.01 -2.55
C THR A 86 19.67 0.51 -2.34
N GLY A 87 18.61 -0.30 -2.28
CA GLY A 87 18.72 -1.76 -2.19
C GLY A 87 18.92 -2.44 -3.53
N SER A 88 19.07 -1.70 -4.62
CA SER A 88 19.23 -2.21 -5.98
C SER A 88 20.51 -1.67 -6.63
N PRO A 89 20.97 -2.29 -7.74
CA PRO A 89 22.11 -1.77 -8.49
C PRO A 89 21.88 -0.37 -9.07
N LEU A 90 20.62 0.06 -9.23
CA LEU A 90 20.28 1.36 -9.80
C LEU A 90 20.53 2.51 -8.83
N GLY A 91 20.32 2.31 -7.52
CA GLY A 91 20.58 3.32 -6.51
C GLY A 91 19.83 4.63 -6.68
N ILE A 92 18.62 4.61 -7.23
CA ILE A 92 17.84 5.82 -7.51
C ILE A 92 17.27 6.37 -6.20
N ALA A 93 17.48 7.68 -5.96
CA ALA A 93 16.88 8.35 -4.81
C ALA A 93 15.36 8.49 -5.00
N ARG A 94 14.62 8.47 -3.88
CA ARG A 94 13.16 8.63 -3.91
C ARG A 94 12.73 9.91 -4.64
N GLY A 95 13.34 11.04 -4.31
CA GLY A 95 13.03 12.32 -4.95
C GLY A 95 11.53 12.59 -4.97
N VAL A 96 10.98 12.87 -6.14
CA VAL A 96 9.53 13.10 -6.35
C VAL A 96 8.68 11.86 -6.08
N ASN A 97 9.28 10.66 -6.05
CA ASN A 97 8.56 9.43 -5.72
C ASN A 97 8.36 9.23 -4.21
N ASN A 98 8.81 10.17 -3.40
CA ASN A 98 8.56 10.15 -1.97
C ASN A 98 7.11 10.53 -1.67
N LEU A 99 6.68 10.27 -0.42
CA LEU A 99 5.34 10.66 0.03
C LEU A 99 5.15 12.17 -0.09
N TRP A 100 3.90 12.58 -0.30
CA TRP A 100 3.51 13.99 -0.44
C TRP A 100 3.94 14.83 0.76
N ASN A 101 3.91 14.26 1.98
CA ASN A 101 4.30 14.95 3.21
C ASN A 101 5.80 14.86 3.48
N LYS A 102 6.58 14.30 2.57
CA LYS A 102 8.04 14.19 2.65
C LYS A 102 8.74 14.75 1.41
N GLY A 103 8.08 15.71 0.75
CA GLY A 103 8.65 16.41 -0.39
C GLY A 103 8.43 15.74 -1.74
N GLY A 104 7.65 14.67 -1.80
CA GLY A 104 7.31 13.98 -3.04
C GLY A 104 5.86 14.22 -3.49
N ILE A 105 5.41 13.41 -4.42
CA ILE A 105 4.07 13.52 -5.00
C ILE A 105 3.18 12.30 -4.71
N GLN A 106 3.69 11.28 -4.01
CA GLN A 106 2.92 10.07 -3.77
C GLN A 106 1.86 10.34 -2.69
N TYR A 107 0.62 10.31 -3.11
CA TYR A 107 -0.56 10.47 -2.27
C TYR A 107 -1.59 9.42 -2.68
N ALA A 108 -2.30 8.88 -1.71
CA ALA A 108 -3.41 7.98 -1.97
C ALA A 108 -4.62 8.36 -1.13
N PRO A 109 -5.85 8.19 -1.67
CA PRO A 109 -7.06 8.36 -0.87
C PRO A 109 -7.07 7.40 0.32
N PRO A 110 -7.58 7.85 1.47
CA PRO A 110 -7.69 6.95 2.64
C PRO A 110 -8.61 5.76 2.34
N ILE A 111 -8.25 4.60 2.85
CA ILE A 111 -9.11 3.43 2.83
C ILE A 111 -10.15 3.57 3.95
N ARG A 112 -11.42 3.45 3.58
CA ARG A 112 -12.54 3.62 4.50
C ARG A 112 -13.46 2.41 4.49
#